data_40ba39b3d14982fa77c8cf0adb83ab80
#
_entry.id   40ba39b3d14982fa77c8cf0adb83ab80
#
_cell.length_a   1.000
_cell.length_b   1.000
_cell.length_c   1.000
_cell.angle_alpha   90.00
_cell.angle_beta   90.00
_cell.angle_gamma   90.00
#
_symmetry.space_group_name_H-M   'P 1'
#
loop_
_entity.id
_entity.type
_entity.pdbx_description
1 polymer ?
#
loop_
_entity_poly.entity_id
_entity_poly.type
_entity_poly.pdbx_seq_one_letter_code
_entity_poly.pdbx_strand_id
1 'polypeptide(L)' 'MIHKTAIIDTKAKIFSSAEIGPYSIIGPNVEIGDHSVIQSHVIITGHTSIGKNNKIYSFASIGS' A
#
# COMPACT_ATOMS: atom_id res chain seq x y z
N MET A 1 0.39 10.28 -1.67
CA MET A 1 1.70 10.57 -1.07
C MET A 1 2.16 9.39 -0.22
N ILE A 2 3.42 9.10 -0.28
CA ILE A 2 4.00 7.98 0.48
C ILE A 2 4.74 8.56 1.68
N HIS A 3 4.34 8.11 2.89
CA HIS A 3 5.04 8.57 4.09
C HIS A 3 6.48 8.05 4.08
N LYS A 4 7.40 8.87 4.58
CA LYS A 4 8.83 8.53 4.50
C LYS A 4 9.21 7.28 5.27
N THR A 5 8.41 6.87 6.27
CA THR A 5 8.68 5.66 7.04
C THR A 5 8.09 4.40 6.42
N ALA A 6 7.29 4.53 5.37
CA ALA A 6 6.75 3.36 4.68
C ALA A 6 7.86 2.63 3.93
N ILE A 7 7.79 1.31 3.92
CA ILE A 7 8.76 0.48 3.21
C ILE A 7 8.09 -0.06 1.97
N ILE A 8 8.47 0.47 0.82
CA ILE A 8 7.87 0.11 -0.47
C ILE A 8 8.92 -0.59 -1.31
N ASP A 9 8.63 -1.82 -1.73
CA ASP A 9 9.52 -2.51 -2.65
C ASP A 9 9.55 -1.76 -3.98
N THR A 10 10.74 -1.70 -4.60
CA THR A 10 10.91 -0.96 -5.84
C THR A 10 10.07 -1.51 -6.98
N LYS A 11 9.64 -2.75 -6.89
CA LYS A 11 8.80 -3.39 -7.91
C LYS A 11 7.31 -3.17 -7.68
N ALA A 12 6.93 -2.60 -6.55
CA ALA A 12 5.53 -2.30 -6.30
C ALA A 12 5.05 -1.19 -7.23
N LYS A 13 3.79 -1.26 -7.64
CA LYS A 13 3.20 -0.24 -8.50
C LYS A 13 2.19 0.57 -7.69
N ILE A 14 2.53 1.81 -7.43
CA ILE A 14 1.67 2.69 -6.65
C ILE A 14 1.34 3.92 -7.47
N PHE A 15 0.06 4.13 -7.73
CA PHE A 15 -0.39 5.29 -8.48
C PHE A 15 -0.10 6.57 -7.69
N SER A 16 0.24 7.63 -8.41
CA SER A 16 0.71 8.86 -7.76
C SER A 16 -0.31 9.49 -6.81
N SER A 17 -1.59 9.26 -7.04
CA SER A 17 -2.65 9.78 -6.19
C SER A 17 -2.93 8.91 -4.96
N ALA A 18 -2.33 7.75 -4.86
CA ALA A 18 -2.52 6.89 -3.69
C ALA A 18 -1.75 7.43 -2.49
N GLU A 19 -2.23 7.12 -1.31
CA GLU A 19 -1.58 7.55 -0.06
C GLU A 19 -1.19 6.33 0.75
N ILE A 20 0.06 6.30 1.17
CA ILE A 20 0.60 5.21 1.99
C ILE A 20 1.04 5.80 3.32
N GLY A 21 0.44 5.34 4.40
CA GLY A 21 0.71 5.85 5.74
C GLY A 21 2.01 5.34 6.34
N PRO A 22 2.36 5.85 7.53
CA PRO A 22 3.64 5.52 8.16
C PRO A 22 3.74 4.04 8.56
N TYR A 23 4.96 3.52 8.47
CA TYR A 23 5.30 2.16 8.87
C TYR A 23 4.55 1.06 8.12
N SER A 24 3.96 1.40 6.98
CA SER A 24 3.33 0.38 6.13
C SER A 24 4.39 -0.31 5.28
N ILE A 25 4.17 -1.57 4.97
CA ILE A 25 5.11 -2.39 4.19
C ILE A 25 4.37 -2.90 2.95
N ILE A 26 4.90 -2.54 1.78
CA ILE A 26 4.29 -2.93 0.50
C ILE A 26 5.29 -3.81 -0.26
N GLY A 27 4.88 -5.03 -0.55
CA GLY A 27 5.74 -5.99 -1.24
C GLY A 27 5.84 -5.77 -2.75
N PRO A 28 6.68 -6.57 -3.42
CA PRO A 28 7.06 -6.32 -4.82
C PRO A 28 5.96 -6.55 -5.85
N ASN A 29 5.02 -7.44 -5.58
CA ASN A 29 3.97 -7.78 -6.54
C ASN A 29 2.64 -7.15 -6.17
N VAL A 30 2.70 -5.98 -5.54
CA VAL A 30 1.52 -5.26 -5.05
C VAL A 30 1.25 -4.07 -5.94
N GLU A 31 -0.01 -3.84 -6.26
CA GLU A 31 -0.44 -2.69 -7.04
C GLU A 31 -1.49 -1.92 -6.26
N ILE A 32 -1.29 -0.62 -6.11
CA ILE A 32 -2.22 0.26 -5.39
C ILE A 32 -2.78 1.28 -6.37
N GLY A 33 -4.09 1.25 -6.57
CA GLY A 33 -4.75 2.10 -7.57
C GLY A 33 -4.98 3.54 -7.14
N ASP A 34 -5.57 4.32 -8.04
CA ASP A 34 -5.78 5.75 -7.83
C ASP A 34 -6.61 6.05 -6.59
N HIS A 35 -6.22 7.06 -5.86
CA HIS A 35 -6.94 7.60 -4.71
C HIS A 35 -7.19 6.59 -3.59
N SER A 36 -6.49 5.46 -3.62
CA SER A 36 -6.56 4.51 -2.51
C SER A 36 -5.74 5.02 -1.34
N VAL A 37 -6.21 4.76 -0.13
CA VAL A 37 -5.56 5.22 1.09
C VAL A 37 -5.18 4.01 1.94
N ILE A 38 -3.90 3.87 2.19
CA ILE A 38 -3.37 2.85 3.07
C ILE A 38 -2.97 3.55 4.36
N GLN A 39 -3.58 3.16 5.47
CA GLN A 39 -3.30 3.82 6.75
C GLN A 39 -1.96 3.35 7.32
N SER A 40 -1.75 3.49 8.60
CA SER A 40 -0.46 3.16 9.20
C SER A 40 -0.35 1.67 9.54
N HIS A 41 0.88 1.15 9.55
CA HIS A 41 1.16 -0.22 9.99
C HIS A 41 0.36 -1.27 9.20
N VAL A 42 0.25 -1.06 7.90
CA VAL A 42 -0.45 -2.00 7.01
C VAL A 42 0.60 -2.81 6.26
N ILE A 43 0.42 -4.12 6.21
CA ILE A 43 1.31 -5.02 5.47
C ILE A 43 0.55 -5.60 4.30
N ILE A 44 1.04 -5.33 3.08
CA ILE A 44 0.43 -5.87 1.86
C ILE A 44 1.52 -6.62 1.10
N THR A 45 1.33 -7.91 0.92
CA THR A 45 2.31 -8.78 0.28
C THR A 45 1.63 -9.70 -0.72
N GLY A 46 2.42 -10.57 -1.35
CA GLY A 46 1.90 -11.50 -2.35
C GLY A 46 1.52 -10.78 -3.64
N HIS A 47 0.77 -11.46 -4.49
CA HIS A 47 0.25 -10.87 -5.72
C HIS A 47 -1.09 -10.21 -5.39
N THR A 48 -1.04 -8.96 -4.99
CA THR A 48 -2.22 -8.24 -4.50
C THR A 48 -2.44 -6.97 -5.30
N SER A 49 -3.66 -6.79 -5.76
CA SER A 49 -4.04 -5.57 -6.46
C SER A 49 -5.13 -4.87 -5.66
N ILE A 50 -4.83 -3.66 -5.23
CA ILE A 50 -5.80 -2.80 -4.55
C ILE A 50 -6.33 -1.84 -5.60
N GLY A 51 -7.62 -1.91 -5.87
CA GLY A 51 -8.24 -1.04 -6.87
C GLY A 51 -8.24 0.42 -6.46
N LYS A 52 -8.94 1.23 -7.21
CA LYS A 52 -9.02 2.67 -6.93
C LYS A 52 -10.03 2.96 -5.82
N ASN A 53 -9.83 4.06 -5.13
CA ASN A 53 -10.75 4.58 -4.10
C ASN A 53 -10.99 3.63 -2.94
N ASN A 54 -10.02 2.77 -2.64
CA ASN A 54 -10.12 1.87 -1.49
C ASN A 54 -9.45 2.50 -0.27
N LYS A 55 -9.92 2.08 0.89
CA LYS A 55 -9.31 2.52 2.14
C LYS A 55 -8.97 1.28 2.97
N ILE A 56 -7.69 1.14 3.27
CA ILE A 56 -7.20 0.02 4.08
C ILE A 56 -6.85 0.57 5.45
N TYR A 57 -7.54 0.08 6.47
CA TYR A 57 -7.37 0.59 7.83
C TYR A 57 -6.11 0.07 8.49
N SER A 58 -5.66 0.81 9.51
CA SER A 58 -4.43 0.51 10.22
C SER A 58 -4.40 -0.91 10.77
N PHE A 59 -3.20 -1.48 10.81
CA PHE A 59 -2.94 -2.83 11.32
C PHE A 59 -3.55 -3.95 10.50
N ALA A 60 -3.94 -3.68 9.25
CA ALA A 60 -4.42 -4.72 8.36
C ALA A 60 -3.23 -5.48 7.75
N SER A 61 -3.46 -6.75 7.46
CA SER A 61 -2.49 -7.59 6.78
C SER A 61 -3.21 -8.24 5.60
N ILE A 62 -2.73 -7.99 4.39
CA ILE A 62 -3.36 -8.43 3.16
C ILE A 62 -2.38 -9.23 2.32
N GLY A 63 -2.88 -10.28 1.72
CA GLY A 63 -2.07 -11.19 0.95
C GLY A 63 -1.42 -12.23 1.84
N SER A 64 -0.49 -12.98 1.30
CA SER A 64 0.16 -14.03 2.11
C SER A 64 1.53 -14.38 1.55
#